data_3b2fe344dfaf70cc447be7726490af49
#
_entry.id   3b2fe344dfaf70cc447be7726490af49
#
_cell.length_a   1.000
_cell.length_b   1.000
_cell.length_c   1.000
_cell.angle_alpha   90.00
_cell.angle_beta   90.00
_cell.angle_gamma   90.00
#
_symmetry.space_group_name_H-M   'P 1'
#
loop_
_entity.id
_entity.type
_entity.pdbx_description
1 polymer ?
#
loop_
_entity_poly.entity_id
_entity_poly.type
_entity_poly.pdbx_seq_one_letter_code
_entity_poly.pdbx_strand_id
1 'polypeptide(L)'
;MKFLNHLRIALLGLVALAGLPIRGQIPVELSPIPARTYGHARQTLNTTEANLVEGRELNTPSGVALDTSQNPPITYVADTGNNRVLFWRNARSANGQMADGVIGQRDLVTTFPGGPGSGFTIGFRSPTGMAVDRNGNLYVADTANNRILRFPRPAQQTGDLIQPDFVMGQTNFTSSAANQNELNASARTLAFSRDGQVYRVALLFDPSGNLWVTDPGNHRVLRYPAAVLAPGSGNAPEADLVLGQSDFSSRNTFELGTLGPLQKSGLRFPGTLALDGGGRLYVGDQLGRVLVYTGPLRTGLAASRVLGIVVNVQGQPPRPPVNEFSLETPEGMFVFNNQVYVVDTLVNRIVRYDPFESWAEESVLVPSPPARAVFGQPDLLSFRANRGGRSATDSSFFRPTNAAVVGTDLYLCDSANHRLLVIPISSNNLMPAVRVQGQLGMTYNSRNLIEGRELFTVTGLLDLPNGGGRAILSGGVTIDRTSSPPRLYVADSGNNRILGFANALTVKPGDLADIIIGQADRFSGVVNSPANDADVLNDTGLFNPTGIITDAQGNLWVADTGNGRVLRFARPFDQPRDRQQRASLVIGQSNFNIKLT
;
A
#
# COMPACT_ATOMS: atom_id res chain seq x y z
N MET A 1 47.06 -73.02 13.55
CA MET A 1 47.69 -72.68 12.27
C MET A 1 46.71 -72.61 11.07
N LYS A 2 45.40 -72.54 11.29
CA LYS A 2 44.39 -72.41 10.22
C LYS A 2 43.70 -71.03 10.15
N PHE A 3 43.99 -70.15 11.07
CA PHE A 3 43.36 -68.81 11.14
C PHE A 3 44.16 -67.70 10.45
N LEU A 4 45.44 -67.94 10.17
CA LEU A 4 46.29 -66.93 9.50
C LEU A 4 46.20 -66.92 7.97
N ASN A 5 45.71 -68.01 7.35
CA ASN A 5 45.61 -68.07 5.90
C ASN A 5 44.39 -67.37 5.28
N HIS A 6 43.32 -67.15 6.08
CA HIS A 6 42.14 -66.42 5.60
C HIS A 6 42.31 -64.91 5.65
N LEU A 7 43.21 -64.42 6.52
CA LEU A 7 43.48 -62.98 6.62
C LEU A 7 44.38 -62.46 5.47
N ARG A 8 45.25 -63.34 4.91
CA ARG A 8 46.10 -62.97 3.81
C ARG A 8 45.37 -62.92 2.46
N ILE A 9 44.33 -63.69 2.24
CA ILE A 9 43.50 -63.66 1.02
C ILE A 9 42.55 -62.48 1.03
N ALA A 10 42.05 -62.07 2.18
CA ALA A 10 41.21 -60.88 2.32
C ALA A 10 42.03 -59.58 2.11
N LEU A 11 43.30 -59.55 2.53
CA LEU A 11 44.17 -58.39 2.32
C LEU A 11 44.62 -58.20 0.86
N LEU A 12 44.80 -59.29 0.12
CA LEU A 12 45.14 -59.26 -1.30
C LEU A 12 43.93 -58.89 -2.18
N GLY A 13 42.70 -59.21 -1.76
CA GLY A 13 41.48 -58.77 -2.45
C GLY A 13 41.18 -57.28 -2.26
N LEU A 14 41.58 -56.69 -1.12
CA LEU A 14 41.39 -55.27 -0.88
C LEU A 14 42.44 -54.39 -1.61
N VAL A 15 43.64 -54.92 -1.89
CA VAL A 15 44.69 -54.15 -2.61
C VAL A 15 44.44 -54.17 -4.13
N ALA A 16 43.74 -55.17 -4.66
CA ALA A 16 43.42 -55.20 -6.10
C ALA A 16 42.25 -54.30 -6.50
N LEU A 17 41.41 -53.84 -5.54
CA LEU A 17 40.35 -52.86 -5.76
C LEU A 17 40.81 -51.41 -5.55
N ALA A 18 42.01 -51.19 -5.02
CA ALA A 18 42.60 -49.87 -4.81
C ALA A 18 43.27 -49.26 -6.05
N GLY A 19 43.18 -49.90 -7.19
CA GLY A 19 43.84 -49.46 -8.43
C GLY A 19 42.95 -48.72 -9.45
N LEU A 20 41.67 -48.55 -9.18
CA LEU A 20 40.86 -47.59 -9.94
C LEU A 20 41.01 -46.21 -9.29
N PRO A 21 41.36 -45.16 -10.04
CA PRO A 21 41.35 -43.82 -9.48
C PRO A 21 39.87 -43.51 -9.14
N ILE A 22 39.51 -43.70 -7.87
CA ILE A 22 38.36 -42.98 -7.32
C ILE A 22 38.78 -41.53 -7.52
N ARG A 23 38.26 -40.89 -8.57
CA ARG A 23 38.25 -39.44 -8.64
C ARG A 23 37.41 -39.01 -7.44
N GLY A 24 38.08 -38.87 -6.30
CA GLY A 24 37.48 -38.21 -5.14
C GLY A 24 36.99 -36.88 -5.63
N GLN A 25 35.70 -36.67 -5.58
CA GLN A 25 35.20 -35.31 -5.69
C GLN A 25 35.96 -34.51 -4.63
N ILE A 26 36.82 -33.61 -5.05
CA ILE A 26 37.44 -32.64 -4.17
C ILE A 26 36.25 -31.95 -3.48
N PRO A 27 36.14 -32.00 -2.13
CA PRO A 27 35.06 -31.29 -1.45
C PRO A 27 35.11 -29.85 -1.90
N VAL A 28 34.04 -29.39 -2.53
CA VAL A 28 33.90 -27.98 -2.88
C VAL A 28 33.64 -27.26 -1.59
N GLU A 29 34.64 -26.61 -1.02
CA GLU A 29 34.44 -25.67 0.07
C GLU A 29 33.69 -24.46 -0.50
N LEU A 30 32.44 -24.36 -0.16
CA LEU A 30 31.64 -23.18 -0.46
C LEU A 30 32.03 -22.05 0.49
N SER A 31 32.39 -20.90 -0.04
CA SER A 31 32.54 -19.69 0.78
C SER A 31 31.24 -19.41 1.53
N PRO A 32 31.29 -19.15 2.83
CA PRO A 32 30.08 -18.76 3.59
C PRO A 32 29.54 -17.38 3.16
N ILE A 33 30.34 -16.62 2.41
CA ILE A 33 29.96 -15.32 1.86
C ILE A 33 29.59 -15.51 0.40
N PRO A 34 28.35 -15.19 -0.03
CA PRO A 34 27.96 -15.23 -1.43
C PRO A 34 28.86 -14.32 -2.27
N ALA A 35 29.36 -14.81 -3.40
CA ALA A 35 30.16 -14.00 -4.34
C ALA A 35 29.29 -12.94 -5.03
N ARG A 36 27.98 -13.18 -5.19
CA ARG A 36 27.03 -12.31 -5.88
C ARG A 36 25.63 -12.49 -5.28
N THR A 37 24.86 -11.39 -5.27
CA THR A 37 23.45 -11.37 -4.94
C THR A 37 22.63 -10.83 -6.12
N TYR A 38 21.44 -11.38 -6.33
CA TYR A 38 20.48 -10.94 -7.35
C TYR A 38 19.18 -10.48 -6.68
N GLY A 39 18.44 -9.60 -7.33
CA GLY A 39 17.16 -9.11 -6.83
C GLY A 39 17.24 -7.90 -5.92
N HIS A 40 18.44 -7.52 -5.49
CA HIS A 40 18.68 -6.30 -4.71
C HIS A 40 19.89 -5.54 -5.29
N ALA A 41 19.77 -4.23 -5.38
CA ALA A 41 20.84 -3.37 -5.88
C ALA A 41 22.05 -3.29 -4.93
N ARG A 42 21.85 -3.65 -3.64
CA ARG A 42 22.88 -3.66 -2.59
C ARG A 42 22.87 -4.95 -1.79
N GLN A 43 24.01 -5.47 -1.41
CA GLN A 43 24.15 -6.73 -0.65
C GLN A 43 23.64 -6.63 0.81
N THR A 44 23.50 -5.43 1.35
CA THR A 44 23.17 -5.19 2.76
C THR A 44 21.77 -4.59 2.94
N LEU A 45 20.86 -4.71 1.96
CA LEU A 45 19.51 -4.24 2.11
C LEU A 45 18.72 -5.15 3.06
N ASN A 46 18.34 -4.56 4.19
CA ASN A 46 17.42 -5.16 5.14
C ASN A 46 16.00 -4.65 4.86
N THR A 47 15.42 -5.06 3.75
CA THR A 47 14.00 -4.84 3.46
C THR A 47 13.28 -6.17 3.46
N THR A 48 12.10 -6.20 4.07
CA THR A 48 11.18 -7.36 4.02
C THR A 48 10.17 -7.21 2.88
N GLU A 49 10.21 -6.07 2.19
CA GLU A 49 9.25 -5.73 1.15
C GLU A 49 9.65 -6.32 -0.21
N ALA A 50 8.63 -6.59 -1.02
CA ALA A 50 8.79 -7.05 -2.39
C ALA A 50 9.32 -5.92 -3.28
N ASN A 51 10.07 -6.29 -4.30
CA ASN A 51 10.55 -5.39 -5.34
C ASN A 51 11.57 -4.35 -4.85
N LEU A 52 11.85 -3.36 -5.69
CA LEU A 52 12.90 -2.37 -5.44
C LEU A 52 12.35 -1.19 -4.64
N VAL A 53 13.09 -0.80 -3.58
CA VAL A 53 12.80 0.37 -2.75
C VAL A 53 13.97 1.34 -2.87
N GLU A 54 13.73 2.51 -3.49
CA GLU A 54 14.75 3.54 -3.75
C GLU A 54 14.29 4.97 -3.40
N GLY A 55 12.98 5.16 -3.10
CA GLY A 55 12.39 6.46 -2.81
C GLY A 55 11.65 7.13 -3.97
N ARG A 56 11.43 6.44 -5.08
CA ARG A 56 10.54 6.90 -6.17
C ARG A 56 9.30 6.04 -6.36
N GLU A 57 9.14 5.04 -5.54
CA GLU A 57 8.02 4.09 -5.49
C GLU A 57 7.22 4.26 -4.21
N LEU A 58 6.00 3.71 -4.23
CA LEU A 58 5.11 3.66 -3.08
C LEU A 58 4.55 2.25 -2.88
N ASN A 59 4.23 1.94 -1.63
CA ASN A 59 3.54 0.72 -1.24
C ASN A 59 2.30 1.08 -0.41
N THR A 60 1.11 0.95 -1.00
CA THR A 60 -0.18 1.28 -0.36
C THR A 60 -0.17 2.66 0.33
N PRO A 61 0.12 3.76 -0.40
CA PRO A 61 0.10 5.09 0.19
C PRO A 61 -1.30 5.41 0.71
N SER A 62 -1.41 5.94 1.92
CA SER A 62 -2.71 6.14 2.56
C SER A 62 -2.93 7.54 3.14
N GLY A 63 -1.91 8.38 3.14
CA GLY A 63 -2.01 9.77 3.57
C GLY A 63 -1.24 10.70 2.66
N VAL A 64 -1.77 11.90 2.44
CA VAL A 64 -1.07 12.98 1.76
C VAL A 64 -1.31 14.29 2.51
N ALA A 65 -0.25 15.07 2.70
CA ALA A 65 -0.32 16.41 3.26
C ALA A 65 0.55 17.36 2.43
N LEU A 66 0.14 18.62 2.39
CA LEU A 66 0.80 19.66 1.60
C LEU A 66 1.23 20.80 2.53
N ASP A 67 2.52 21.12 2.51
CA ASP A 67 3.04 22.31 3.19
C ASP A 67 3.00 23.50 2.25
N THR A 68 1.98 24.32 2.41
CA THR A 68 1.77 25.55 1.65
C THR A 68 2.46 26.75 2.27
N SER A 69 3.16 26.59 3.40
CA SER A 69 4.03 27.64 3.97
C SER A 69 5.27 27.89 3.11
N GLN A 70 5.56 26.97 2.19
CA GLN A 70 6.67 27.02 1.24
C GLN A 70 6.18 27.31 -0.19
N ASN A 71 7.05 27.85 -1.02
CA ASN A 71 6.79 28.06 -2.44
C ASN A 71 8.01 27.60 -3.26
N PRO A 72 7.91 26.52 -4.07
CA PRO A 72 6.72 25.69 -4.28
C PRO A 72 6.29 24.94 -3.00
N PRO A 73 5.00 24.53 -2.90
CA PRO A 73 4.53 23.69 -1.81
C PRO A 73 5.28 22.36 -1.73
N ILE A 74 5.45 21.83 -0.52
CA ILE A 74 6.06 20.51 -0.29
C ILE A 74 4.95 19.46 -0.18
N THR A 75 5.12 18.34 -0.86
CA THR A 75 4.24 17.17 -0.72
C THR A 75 4.85 16.16 0.24
N TYR A 76 4.07 15.72 1.24
CA TYR A 76 4.37 14.60 2.12
C TYR A 76 3.42 13.45 1.81
N VAL A 77 3.94 12.23 1.66
CA VAL A 77 3.14 11.01 1.39
C VAL A 77 3.45 9.95 2.43
N ALA A 78 2.44 9.51 3.14
CA ALA A 78 2.53 8.33 4.00
C ALA A 78 2.63 7.08 3.13
N ASP A 79 3.82 6.57 2.97
CA ASP A 79 4.16 5.32 2.29
C ASP A 79 3.98 4.16 3.28
N THR A 80 2.70 3.89 3.58
CA THR A 80 2.21 3.11 4.72
C THR A 80 2.80 1.70 4.76
N GLY A 81 2.80 1.01 3.62
CA GLY A 81 3.34 -0.34 3.52
C GLY A 81 4.86 -0.40 3.67
N ASN A 82 5.57 0.71 3.47
CA ASN A 82 7.00 0.83 3.67
C ASN A 82 7.36 1.51 5.02
N ASN A 83 6.40 1.75 5.91
CA ASN A 83 6.61 2.30 7.25
C ASN A 83 7.41 3.62 7.27
N ARG A 84 7.12 4.52 6.33
CA ARG A 84 7.85 5.78 6.15
C ARG A 84 6.95 6.89 5.63
N VAL A 85 7.44 8.13 5.69
CA VAL A 85 6.87 9.27 4.98
C VAL A 85 7.91 9.77 3.99
N LEU A 86 7.56 9.82 2.71
CA LEU A 86 8.38 10.43 1.67
C LEU A 86 7.96 11.88 1.46
N PHE A 87 8.91 12.75 1.07
CA PHE A 87 8.57 14.11 0.70
C PHE A 87 9.31 14.61 -0.54
N TRP A 88 8.60 15.46 -1.28
CA TRP A 88 9.11 16.19 -2.44
C TRP A 88 8.98 17.68 -2.16
N ARG A 89 10.11 18.41 -2.24
CA ARG A 89 10.17 19.86 -2.01
C ARG A 89 9.43 20.67 -3.08
N ASN A 90 9.03 20.03 -4.16
CA ASN A 90 8.18 20.61 -5.18
C ASN A 90 6.98 19.68 -5.42
N ALA A 91 5.81 20.10 -5.01
CA ALA A 91 4.56 19.36 -5.22
C ALA A 91 4.26 19.06 -6.71
N ARG A 92 4.92 19.76 -7.63
CA ARG A 92 4.82 19.54 -9.09
C ARG A 92 5.99 18.72 -9.65
N SER A 93 6.59 17.84 -8.86
CA SER A 93 7.63 16.92 -9.32
C SER A 93 7.21 16.10 -10.52
N ALA A 94 8.18 15.72 -11.36
CA ALA A 94 7.95 14.88 -12.52
C ALA A 94 7.55 13.44 -12.13
N ASN A 95 6.95 12.71 -13.06
CA ASN A 95 6.62 11.29 -12.89
C ASN A 95 7.89 10.49 -12.59
N GLY A 96 7.80 9.56 -11.63
CA GLY A 96 8.91 8.70 -11.23
C GLY A 96 10.11 9.44 -10.62
N GLN A 97 9.96 10.72 -10.25
CA GLN A 97 11.02 11.46 -9.55
C GLN A 97 11.22 10.90 -8.15
N MET A 98 12.50 10.66 -7.80
CA MET A 98 12.88 10.24 -6.45
C MET A 98 12.46 11.32 -5.44
N ALA A 99 12.04 10.89 -4.25
CA ALA A 99 11.76 11.78 -3.13
C ALA A 99 13.03 12.53 -2.72
N ASP A 100 12.86 13.76 -2.26
CA ASP A 100 13.96 14.59 -1.74
C ASP A 100 14.40 14.16 -0.34
N GLY A 101 13.57 13.38 0.36
CA GLY A 101 13.93 12.81 1.65
C GLY A 101 12.87 11.90 2.23
N VAL A 102 13.19 11.30 3.37
CA VAL A 102 12.38 10.34 4.10
C VAL A 102 12.32 10.69 5.58
N ILE A 103 11.16 10.44 6.20
CA ILE A 103 10.94 10.56 7.64
C ILE A 103 10.59 9.16 8.17
N GLY A 104 11.10 8.83 9.36
CA GLY A 104 10.85 7.56 10.02
C GLY A 104 11.80 6.42 9.60
N GLN A 105 12.68 6.65 8.63
CA GLN A 105 13.73 5.73 8.20
C GLN A 105 15.06 6.48 8.08
N ARG A 106 16.18 5.74 8.06
CA ARG A 106 17.51 6.33 7.93
C ARG A 106 17.80 6.81 6.51
N ASP A 107 17.27 6.12 5.53
CA ASP A 107 17.47 6.37 4.11
C ASP A 107 16.25 5.96 3.27
N LEU A 108 16.30 6.25 1.98
CA LEU A 108 15.23 5.98 1.03
C LEU A 108 15.04 4.49 0.69
N VAL A 109 15.95 3.62 1.13
CA VAL A 109 15.93 2.18 0.79
C VAL A 109 15.53 1.28 1.95
N THR A 110 15.39 1.83 3.17
CA THR A 110 14.93 1.09 4.36
C THR A 110 13.43 1.22 4.59
N THR A 111 12.81 0.14 5.12
CA THR A 111 11.35 0.05 5.32
C THR A 111 10.97 -0.61 6.65
N PHE A 112 11.83 -0.59 7.65
CA PHE A 112 11.60 -1.27 8.92
C PHE A 112 10.40 -0.72 9.69
N PRO A 113 9.48 -1.57 10.16
CA PRO A 113 8.50 -1.16 11.14
C PRO A 113 9.18 -0.63 12.41
N GLY A 114 8.86 0.61 12.80
CA GLY A 114 9.47 1.28 13.95
C GLY A 114 10.77 2.03 13.64
N GLY A 115 11.26 1.97 12.39
CA GLY A 115 12.40 2.75 11.92
C GLY A 115 13.78 2.26 12.40
N PRO A 116 14.81 3.07 12.23
CA PRO A 116 16.16 2.67 12.53
C PRO A 116 16.43 2.59 14.04
N GLY A 117 17.06 1.51 14.47
CA GLY A 117 17.48 1.30 15.87
C GLY A 117 16.48 0.57 16.73
N SER A 118 16.81 0.36 18.00
CA SER A 118 16.03 -0.46 18.95
C SER A 118 14.97 0.32 19.75
N GLY A 119 14.75 1.60 19.48
CA GLY A 119 14.02 2.47 20.41
C GLY A 119 12.68 3.02 19.94
N PHE A 120 12.22 2.78 18.73
CA PHE A 120 10.95 3.29 18.15
C PHE A 120 10.72 4.81 18.30
N THR A 121 11.75 5.58 18.64
CA THR A 121 11.60 7.00 18.99
C THR A 121 11.18 7.87 17.82
N ILE A 122 11.64 7.55 16.62
CA ILE A 122 11.45 8.35 15.40
C ILE A 122 10.81 7.59 14.25
N GLY A 123 10.77 6.26 14.31
CA GLY A 123 10.25 5.42 13.24
C GLY A 123 8.74 5.24 13.32
N PHE A 124 8.14 4.86 12.20
CA PHE A 124 6.71 4.61 12.09
C PHE A 124 6.39 3.13 11.98
N ARG A 125 5.15 2.82 12.34
CA ARG A 125 4.51 1.54 12.05
C ARG A 125 3.16 1.81 11.41
N SER A 126 3.06 1.56 10.10
CA SER A 126 1.87 1.83 9.29
C SER A 126 1.36 3.29 9.44
N PRO A 127 2.16 4.32 9.10
CA PRO A 127 1.70 5.71 9.17
C PRO A 127 0.52 5.93 8.20
N THR A 128 -0.49 6.73 8.60
CA THR A 128 -1.66 7.00 7.77
C THR A 128 -1.95 8.50 7.64
N GLY A 129 -2.76 9.07 8.53
CA GLY A 129 -3.15 10.47 8.46
C GLY A 129 -2.02 11.43 8.73
N MET A 130 -2.02 12.52 7.99
CA MET A 130 -1.04 13.60 8.16
C MET A 130 -1.70 14.97 8.01
N ALA A 131 -1.16 15.96 8.71
CA ALA A 131 -1.53 17.36 8.54
C ALA A 131 -0.31 18.26 8.75
N VAL A 132 -0.27 19.39 8.07
CA VAL A 132 0.75 20.42 8.24
C VAL A 132 0.11 21.63 8.88
N ASP A 133 0.73 22.17 9.95
CA ASP A 133 0.30 23.41 10.56
C ASP A 133 0.78 24.66 9.79
N ARG A 134 0.32 25.84 10.19
CA ARG A 134 0.68 27.10 9.52
C ARG A 134 2.17 27.44 9.57
N ASN A 135 2.92 26.81 10.48
CA ASN A 135 4.35 27.02 10.65
C ASN A 135 5.18 26.01 9.82
N GLY A 136 4.54 25.11 9.08
CA GLY A 136 5.22 24.07 8.30
C GLY A 136 5.62 22.84 9.14
N ASN A 137 5.09 22.67 10.36
CA ASN A 137 5.32 21.48 11.16
C ASN A 137 4.40 20.36 10.67
N LEU A 138 4.96 19.19 10.44
CA LEU A 138 4.22 18.00 10.00
C LEU A 138 3.79 17.15 11.20
N TYR A 139 2.52 16.85 11.27
CA TYR A 139 1.96 15.89 12.22
C TYR A 139 1.64 14.59 11.47
N VAL A 140 2.10 13.47 12.00
CA VAL A 140 1.94 12.13 11.40
C VAL A 140 1.27 11.19 12.39
N ALA A 141 0.15 10.60 12.01
CA ALA A 141 -0.45 9.50 12.75
C ALA A 141 0.39 8.23 12.52
N ASP A 142 1.18 7.86 13.52
CA ASP A 142 1.93 6.62 13.62
C ASP A 142 0.99 5.52 14.12
N THR A 143 0.15 5.04 13.21
CA THR A 143 -1.15 4.44 13.50
C THR A 143 -1.05 3.15 14.30
N ALA A 144 -0.18 2.23 13.91
CA ALA A 144 -0.02 0.98 14.66
C ALA A 144 0.74 1.16 15.99
N ASN A 145 1.28 2.34 16.25
CA ASN A 145 1.87 2.74 17.53
C ASN A 145 0.95 3.66 18.37
N ASN A 146 -0.31 3.87 17.96
CA ASN A 146 -1.33 4.61 18.72
C ASN A 146 -0.84 5.99 19.19
N ARG A 147 -0.17 6.75 18.30
CA ARG A 147 0.40 8.07 18.61
C ARG A 147 0.43 8.97 17.39
N ILE A 148 0.55 10.27 17.64
CA ILE A 148 0.84 11.27 16.61
C ILE A 148 2.20 11.88 16.95
N LEU A 149 3.10 11.94 15.98
CA LEU A 149 4.39 12.59 16.08
C LEU A 149 4.38 13.91 15.32
N ARG A 150 4.92 14.98 15.93
CA ARG A 150 5.16 16.25 15.26
C ARG A 150 6.62 16.37 14.87
N PHE A 151 6.86 16.75 13.62
CA PHE A 151 8.18 17.02 13.05
C PHE A 151 8.27 18.50 12.68
N PRO A 152 9.09 19.32 13.38
CA PRO A 152 9.25 20.72 13.05
C PRO A 152 9.89 20.89 11.68
N ARG A 153 9.17 21.47 10.71
CA ARG A 153 9.66 21.76 9.35
C ARG A 153 10.58 20.66 8.80
N PRO A 154 10.12 19.42 8.66
CA PRO A 154 11.01 18.27 8.46
C PRO A 154 11.87 18.38 7.19
N ALA A 155 11.38 19.00 6.12
CA ALA A 155 12.16 19.22 4.91
C ALA A 155 13.32 20.24 5.08
N GLN A 156 13.38 20.96 6.20
CA GLN A 156 14.45 21.92 6.53
C GLN A 156 15.42 21.38 7.59
N GLN A 157 15.09 20.27 8.23
CA GLN A 157 16.01 19.65 9.18
C GLN A 157 17.26 19.14 8.47
N THR A 158 18.41 19.32 9.14
CA THR A 158 19.72 18.82 8.70
C THR A 158 20.15 17.68 9.62
N GLY A 159 20.78 16.64 9.06
CA GLY A 159 21.23 15.46 9.80
C GLY A 159 20.72 14.16 9.15
N ASP A 160 21.26 13.04 9.65
CA ASP A 160 20.96 11.70 9.09
C ASP A 160 19.53 11.23 9.38
N LEU A 161 18.90 11.80 10.43
CA LEU A 161 17.56 11.43 10.86
C LEU A 161 16.73 12.66 11.21
N ILE A 162 15.57 12.79 10.60
CA ILE A 162 14.59 13.82 10.90
C ILE A 162 13.91 13.49 12.23
N GLN A 163 13.99 14.43 13.19
CA GLN A 163 13.58 14.22 14.58
C GLN A 163 12.21 14.83 14.87
N PRO A 164 11.31 14.10 15.56
CA PRO A 164 10.12 14.69 16.15
C PRO A 164 10.47 15.44 17.44
N ASP A 165 9.68 16.46 17.76
CA ASP A 165 9.81 17.24 19.00
C ASP A 165 8.64 17.08 19.96
N PHE A 166 7.57 16.38 19.54
CA PHE A 166 6.33 16.29 20.29
C PHE A 166 5.57 15.00 19.97
N VAL A 167 4.97 14.37 21.00
CA VAL A 167 4.14 13.19 20.85
C VAL A 167 2.79 13.39 21.52
N MET A 168 1.71 12.98 20.83
CA MET A 168 0.34 12.98 21.30
C MET A 168 -0.16 11.55 21.46
N GLY A 169 -1.04 11.29 22.42
CA GLY A 169 -1.59 9.96 22.71
C GLY A 169 -0.69 9.08 23.55
N GLN A 170 0.59 9.45 23.72
CA GLN A 170 1.58 8.74 24.53
C GLN A 170 2.37 9.76 25.39
N THR A 171 2.85 9.33 26.55
CA THR A 171 3.64 10.20 27.46
C THR A 171 5.08 10.40 27.00
N ASN A 172 5.58 9.51 26.15
CA ASN A 172 6.95 9.55 25.64
C ASN A 172 7.02 8.95 24.22
N PHE A 173 8.18 9.09 23.56
CA PHE A 173 8.40 8.64 22.18
C PHE A 173 8.57 7.14 22.01
N THR A 174 8.67 6.35 23.09
CA THR A 174 8.90 4.90 23.02
C THR A 174 7.65 4.08 23.31
N SER A 175 6.62 4.69 23.88
CA SER A 175 5.34 4.04 24.19
C SER A 175 4.46 3.93 22.94
N SER A 176 3.66 2.84 22.88
CA SER A 176 2.81 2.53 21.71
C SER A 176 1.47 1.88 22.05
N ALA A 177 1.16 1.70 23.34
CA ALA A 177 -0.06 1.01 23.76
C ALA A 177 -1.30 1.87 23.50
N ALA A 178 -2.37 1.27 22.96
CA ALA A 178 -3.67 1.92 22.84
C ALA A 178 -4.14 2.42 24.22
N ASN A 179 -4.62 3.65 24.28
CA ASN A 179 -5.03 4.32 25.52
C ASN A 179 -3.96 4.29 26.63
N GLN A 180 -2.68 4.24 26.28
CA GLN A 180 -1.57 4.11 27.25
C GLN A 180 -1.70 2.87 28.16
N ASN A 181 -2.34 1.82 27.66
CA ASN A 181 -2.66 0.58 28.37
C ASN A 181 -3.72 0.75 29.50
N GLU A 182 -4.45 1.87 29.51
CA GLU A 182 -5.56 2.09 30.44
C GLU A 182 -6.86 1.43 29.95
N LEU A 183 -7.71 1.01 30.89
CA LEU A 183 -9.02 0.42 30.57
C LEU A 183 -9.96 1.41 29.88
N ASN A 184 -9.91 2.67 30.28
CA ASN A 184 -10.75 3.74 29.75
C ASN A 184 -9.94 4.70 28.86
N ALA A 185 -10.63 5.31 27.92
CA ALA A 185 -10.10 6.44 27.19
C ALA A 185 -9.99 7.70 28.09
N SER A 186 -9.26 8.70 27.67
CA SER A 186 -9.19 10.01 28.34
C SER A 186 -8.96 11.12 27.30
N ALA A 187 -8.95 12.38 27.74
CA ALA A 187 -8.59 13.50 26.86
C ALA A 187 -7.13 13.45 26.34
N ARG A 188 -6.26 12.67 26.99
CA ARG A 188 -4.83 12.54 26.67
C ARG A 188 -4.47 11.32 25.83
N THR A 189 -5.38 10.34 25.76
CA THR A 189 -5.08 9.03 25.17
C THR A 189 -5.68 8.85 23.79
N LEU A 190 -5.06 8.01 22.97
CA LEU A 190 -5.48 7.64 21.62
C LEU A 190 -5.48 6.11 21.47
N ALA A 191 -6.41 5.60 20.66
CA ALA A 191 -6.45 4.22 20.23
C ALA A 191 -6.72 4.16 18.73
N PHE A 192 -5.70 3.96 17.94
CA PHE A 192 -5.79 3.81 16.48
C PHE A 192 -5.86 2.33 16.06
N SER A 193 -5.59 1.44 17.02
CA SER A 193 -5.76 -0.01 16.87
C SER A 193 -6.68 -0.55 17.96
N ARG A 194 -7.47 -1.57 17.63
CA ARG A 194 -8.33 -2.29 18.55
C ARG A 194 -8.50 -3.73 18.09
N ASP A 195 -8.43 -4.67 19.03
CA ASP A 195 -8.65 -6.10 18.77
C ASP A 195 -7.79 -6.65 17.60
N GLY A 196 -6.54 -6.19 17.51
CA GLY A 196 -5.61 -6.58 16.45
C GLY A 196 -5.81 -5.86 15.10
N GLN A 197 -6.86 -5.05 14.97
CA GLN A 197 -7.11 -4.23 13.78
C GLN A 197 -6.49 -2.85 13.92
N VAL A 198 -5.89 -2.36 12.85
CA VAL A 198 -5.36 -0.99 12.71
C VAL A 198 -6.29 -0.22 11.81
N TYR A 199 -6.74 0.95 12.28
CA TYR A 199 -7.72 1.78 11.58
C TYR A 199 -7.05 3.01 10.99
N ARG A 200 -7.60 3.54 9.90
CA ARG A 200 -7.13 4.82 9.36
C ARG A 200 -7.45 5.96 10.32
N VAL A 201 -6.56 6.94 10.34
CA VAL A 201 -6.66 8.15 11.16
C VAL A 201 -6.66 9.35 10.23
N ALA A 202 -7.52 10.31 10.49
CA ALA A 202 -7.50 11.61 9.85
C ALA A 202 -7.05 12.69 10.83
N LEU A 203 -6.22 13.60 10.33
CA LEU A 203 -5.74 14.81 11.01
C LEU A 203 -6.19 16.02 10.19
N LEU A 204 -6.72 17.05 10.86
CA LEU A 204 -7.18 18.26 10.19
C LEU A 204 -6.96 19.48 11.09
N PHE A 205 -6.25 20.50 10.61
CA PHE A 205 -6.19 21.80 11.26
C PHE A 205 -7.37 22.67 10.84
N ASP A 206 -8.07 23.24 11.82
CA ASP A 206 -9.06 24.27 11.54
C ASP A 206 -8.41 25.66 11.35
N PRO A 207 -9.17 26.66 10.85
CA PRO A 207 -8.66 28.02 10.67
C PRO A 207 -8.15 28.69 11.95
N SER A 208 -8.52 28.24 13.12
CA SER A 208 -8.03 28.74 14.40
C SER A 208 -6.74 28.06 14.86
N GLY A 209 -6.25 27.04 14.12
CA GLY A 209 -5.06 26.26 14.43
C GLY A 209 -5.30 25.14 15.43
N ASN A 210 -6.56 24.80 15.73
CA ASN A 210 -6.87 23.60 16.51
C ASN A 210 -6.71 22.36 15.64
N LEU A 211 -6.21 21.27 16.22
CA LEU A 211 -6.06 19.99 15.53
C LEU A 211 -7.25 19.07 15.84
N TRP A 212 -7.94 18.65 14.81
CA TRP A 212 -8.98 17.63 14.87
C TRP A 212 -8.38 16.27 14.52
N VAL A 213 -8.69 15.25 15.32
CA VAL A 213 -8.12 13.90 15.22
C VAL A 213 -9.25 12.88 15.29
N THR A 214 -9.33 11.99 14.32
CA THR A 214 -10.14 10.79 14.48
C THR A 214 -9.42 9.80 15.39
N ASP A 215 -10.16 9.24 16.36
CA ASP A 215 -9.68 8.25 17.33
C ASP A 215 -10.55 6.99 17.20
N PRO A 216 -10.33 6.20 16.13
CA PRO A 216 -11.26 5.16 15.69
C PRO A 216 -11.45 4.04 16.71
N GLY A 217 -10.39 3.59 17.39
CA GLY A 217 -10.51 2.53 18.40
C GLY A 217 -11.33 2.93 19.62
N ASN A 218 -11.51 4.24 19.83
CA ASN A 218 -12.41 4.81 20.86
C ASN A 218 -13.72 5.36 20.28
N HIS A 219 -13.98 5.17 18.98
CA HIS A 219 -15.22 5.58 18.29
C HIS A 219 -15.55 7.07 18.44
N ARG A 220 -14.54 7.97 18.33
CA ARG A 220 -14.67 9.39 18.59
C ARG A 220 -13.81 10.26 17.69
N VAL A 221 -14.09 11.54 17.69
CA VAL A 221 -13.25 12.61 17.16
C VAL A 221 -12.86 13.54 18.30
N LEU A 222 -11.59 13.89 18.41
CA LEU A 222 -11.05 14.80 19.41
C LEU A 222 -10.61 16.11 18.76
N ARG A 223 -10.76 17.24 19.51
CA ARG A 223 -10.16 18.53 19.18
C ARG A 223 -9.09 18.88 20.20
N TYR A 224 -7.91 19.22 19.71
CA TYR A 224 -6.81 19.75 20.52
C TYR A 224 -6.66 21.24 20.22
N PRO A 225 -6.82 22.14 21.22
CA PRO A 225 -6.69 23.56 20.98
C PRO A 225 -5.26 23.96 20.61
N ALA A 226 -5.11 25.00 19.79
CA ALA A 226 -3.80 25.48 19.32
C ALA A 226 -2.81 25.74 20.48
N ALA A 227 -3.30 26.15 21.64
CA ALA A 227 -2.49 26.45 22.82
C ALA A 227 -1.69 25.24 23.34
N VAL A 228 -2.29 24.02 23.32
CA VAL A 228 -1.61 22.81 23.79
C VAL A 228 -0.66 22.21 22.75
N LEU A 229 -0.68 22.74 21.53
CA LEU A 229 0.20 22.35 20.42
C LEU A 229 1.40 23.31 20.27
N ALA A 230 1.50 24.35 21.12
CA ALA A 230 2.58 25.31 21.06
C ALA A 230 3.95 24.65 21.33
N PRO A 231 5.07 25.22 20.81
CA PRO A 231 6.41 24.76 21.15
C PRO A 231 6.63 24.78 22.66
N GLY A 232 7.21 23.71 23.21
CA GLY A 232 7.45 23.56 24.65
C GLY A 232 6.26 23.04 25.46
N SER A 233 5.11 22.79 24.85
CA SER A 233 4.03 22.04 25.49
C SER A 233 4.49 20.61 25.81
N GLY A 234 4.06 20.06 26.95
CA GLY A 234 4.39 18.70 27.35
C GLY A 234 3.72 17.65 26.44
N ASN A 235 4.31 16.47 26.36
CA ASN A 235 3.73 15.33 25.65
C ASN A 235 2.37 14.94 26.20
N ALA A 236 1.59 14.18 25.41
CA ALA A 236 0.22 13.78 25.72
C ALA A 236 -0.70 14.98 26.09
N PRO A 237 -0.84 15.98 25.21
CA PRO A 237 -1.71 17.12 25.48
C PRO A 237 -3.17 16.67 25.66
N GLU A 238 -3.96 17.51 26.34
CA GLU A 238 -5.39 17.27 26.52
C GLU A 238 -6.23 17.82 25.36
N ALA A 239 -7.12 17.00 24.84
CA ALA A 239 -8.22 17.46 23.99
C ALA A 239 -9.23 18.26 24.84
N ASP A 240 -9.85 19.27 24.23
CA ASP A 240 -10.88 20.10 24.86
C ASP A 240 -12.29 19.79 24.39
N LEU A 241 -12.45 18.95 23.36
CA LEU A 241 -13.75 18.60 22.80
C LEU A 241 -13.75 17.19 22.25
N VAL A 242 -14.84 16.45 22.48
CA VAL A 242 -15.08 15.12 21.92
C VAL A 242 -16.43 15.04 21.21
N LEU A 243 -16.43 14.44 19.99
CA LEU A 243 -17.62 14.10 19.23
C LEU A 243 -17.73 12.58 19.08
N GLY A 244 -18.96 12.06 18.99
CA GLY A 244 -19.24 10.62 18.85
C GLY A 244 -19.31 9.87 20.18
N GLN A 245 -18.89 10.50 21.29
CA GLN A 245 -19.03 10.01 22.66
C GLN A 245 -19.60 11.13 23.55
N SER A 246 -20.20 10.77 24.68
CA SER A 246 -20.76 11.73 25.64
C SER A 246 -19.70 12.49 26.43
N ASP A 247 -18.53 11.87 26.62
CA ASP A 247 -17.41 12.37 27.40
C ASP A 247 -16.08 11.77 26.93
N PHE A 248 -14.95 12.19 27.53
CA PHE A 248 -13.63 11.73 27.15
C PHE A 248 -13.28 10.31 27.62
N SER A 249 -13.99 9.78 28.61
CA SER A 249 -13.74 8.46 29.18
C SER A 249 -14.51 7.36 28.45
N SER A 250 -15.59 7.71 27.78
CA SER A 250 -16.45 6.80 27.02
C SER A 250 -15.77 6.34 25.74
N ARG A 251 -15.93 5.05 25.43
CA ARG A 251 -15.49 4.41 24.19
C ARG A 251 -16.49 3.36 23.71
N ASN A 252 -17.75 3.62 23.94
CA ASN A 252 -18.83 2.70 23.59
C ASN A 252 -18.89 2.51 22.08
N THR A 253 -18.89 1.26 21.67
CA THR A 253 -19.21 0.93 20.29
C THR A 253 -20.63 1.40 20.02
N PHE A 254 -20.78 2.21 18.98
CA PHE A 254 -22.08 2.69 18.58
C PHE A 254 -22.99 1.52 18.18
N GLU A 255 -24.08 1.35 18.92
CA GLU A 255 -25.12 0.38 18.60
C GLU A 255 -26.12 1.01 17.66
N LEU A 256 -26.39 0.36 16.54
CA LEU A 256 -27.26 0.89 15.49
C LEU A 256 -28.70 1.16 15.96
N GLY A 257 -29.17 0.52 17.04
CA GLY A 257 -30.50 0.70 17.58
C GLY A 257 -31.63 0.62 16.53
N THR A 258 -32.79 1.16 16.84
CA THR A 258 -33.92 1.17 15.90
C THR A 258 -33.73 2.13 14.71
N LEU A 259 -32.89 3.16 14.84
CA LEU A 259 -32.60 4.13 13.77
C LEU A 259 -31.49 3.67 12.83
N GLY A 260 -30.78 2.59 13.17
CA GLY A 260 -29.71 2.08 12.33
C GLY A 260 -28.65 3.14 11.97
N PRO A 261 -28.16 3.16 10.72
CA PRO A 261 -27.15 4.13 10.27
C PRO A 261 -27.59 5.60 10.31
N LEU A 262 -28.89 5.87 10.46
CA LEU A 262 -29.45 7.23 10.56
C LEU A 262 -29.20 7.88 11.92
N GLN A 263 -28.77 7.13 12.91
CA GLN A 263 -28.48 7.68 14.23
C GLN A 263 -27.28 8.63 14.19
N LYS A 264 -27.41 9.82 14.75
CA LYS A 264 -26.46 10.93 14.61
C LYS A 264 -25.64 11.21 15.87
N SER A 265 -25.91 10.51 16.98
CA SER A 265 -25.27 10.78 18.28
C SER A 265 -23.94 10.06 18.48
N GLY A 266 -23.63 9.03 17.70
CA GLY A 266 -22.43 8.23 17.85
C GLY A 266 -21.68 8.01 16.53
N LEU A 267 -20.41 7.63 16.64
CA LEU A 267 -19.50 7.29 15.55
C LEU A 267 -19.08 5.82 15.65
N ARG A 268 -18.78 5.20 14.53
CA ARG A 268 -18.19 3.86 14.48
C ARG A 268 -16.92 3.86 13.67
N PHE A 269 -15.76 3.74 14.35
CA PHE A 269 -14.44 3.78 13.73
C PHE A 269 -14.28 4.94 12.71
N PRO A 270 -14.39 6.21 13.14
CA PRO A 270 -14.27 7.35 12.25
C PRO A 270 -12.86 7.38 11.62
N GLY A 271 -12.77 7.57 10.31
CA GLY A 271 -11.52 7.48 9.56
C GLY A 271 -11.20 8.70 8.69
N THR A 272 -12.14 9.64 8.50
CA THR A 272 -11.90 10.82 7.67
C THR A 272 -12.60 12.06 8.20
N LEU A 273 -12.01 13.23 7.89
CA LEU A 273 -12.46 14.55 8.30
C LEU A 273 -12.39 15.54 7.14
N ALA A 274 -13.35 16.45 7.09
CA ALA A 274 -13.26 17.66 6.29
C ALA A 274 -13.95 18.84 7.01
N LEU A 275 -13.52 20.06 6.73
CA LEU A 275 -14.10 21.29 7.24
C LEU A 275 -14.43 22.20 6.07
N ASP A 276 -15.63 22.76 6.02
CA ASP A 276 -16.00 23.71 4.98
C ASP A 276 -15.82 25.18 5.44
N GLY A 277 -16.00 26.09 4.48
CA GLY A 277 -15.89 27.52 4.73
C GLY A 277 -16.95 28.08 5.69
N GLY A 278 -18.03 27.35 5.95
CA GLY A 278 -19.06 27.66 6.92
C GLY A 278 -18.76 27.13 8.33
N GLY A 279 -17.62 26.48 8.53
CA GLY A 279 -17.21 25.91 9.83
C GLY A 279 -17.92 24.60 10.17
N ARG A 280 -18.54 23.92 9.21
CA ARG A 280 -19.18 22.63 9.41
C ARG A 280 -18.14 21.52 9.31
N LEU A 281 -18.12 20.63 10.31
CA LEU A 281 -17.24 19.48 10.34
C LEU A 281 -17.95 18.24 9.77
N TYR A 282 -17.32 17.61 8.80
CA TYR A 282 -17.75 16.38 8.16
C TYR A 282 -16.89 15.23 8.69
N VAL A 283 -17.53 14.15 9.14
CA VAL A 283 -16.86 12.98 9.72
C VAL A 283 -17.37 11.72 9.03
N GLY A 284 -16.48 11.02 8.31
CA GLY A 284 -16.79 9.71 7.73
C GLY A 284 -16.49 8.59 8.71
N ASP A 285 -17.38 7.59 8.80
CA ASP A 285 -17.20 6.41 9.64
C ASP A 285 -17.43 5.09 8.88
N GLN A 286 -17.08 3.97 9.51
CA GLN A 286 -17.17 2.63 8.89
C GLN A 286 -18.59 2.12 8.63
N LEU A 287 -19.62 2.89 8.95
CA LEU A 287 -21.00 2.56 8.58
C LEU A 287 -21.35 2.99 7.14
N GLY A 288 -20.36 3.39 6.35
CA GLY A 288 -20.60 3.87 4.98
C GLY A 288 -21.34 5.20 4.96
N ARG A 289 -21.06 6.09 5.90
CA ARG A 289 -21.75 7.38 6.01
C ARG A 289 -20.80 8.52 6.38
N VAL A 290 -21.25 9.73 6.11
CA VAL A 290 -20.64 10.96 6.61
C VAL A 290 -21.62 11.69 7.50
N LEU A 291 -21.24 11.99 8.73
CA LEU A 291 -21.98 12.81 9.66
C LEU A 291 -21.52 14.26 9.57
N VAL A 292 -22.48 15.20 9.52
CA VAL A 292 -22.20 16.64 9.40
C VAL A 292 -22.59 17.33 10.69
N TYR A 293 -21.63 17.98 11.32
CA TYR A 293 -21.80 18.74 12.55
C TYR A 293 -21.86 20.24 12.23
N THR A 294 -22.93 20.90 12.63
CA THR A 294 -23.17 22.34 12.37
C THR A 294 -23.34 23.12 13.69
N GLY A 295 -23.10 24.42 13.63
CA GLY A 295 -23.25 25.32 14.78
C GLY A 295 -22.06 25.25 15.74
N PRO A 296 -22.15 25.84 16.94
CA PRO A 296 -21.09 25.79 17.93
C PRO A 296 -20.81 24.34 18.35
N LEU A 297 -19.64 23.83 17.96
CA LEU A 297 -19.24 22.47 18.29
C LEU A 297 -18.97 22.35 19.80
N ARG A 298 -19.52 21.32 20.43
CA ARG A 298 -19.38 21.01 21.85
C ARG A 298 -19.34 19.52 22.08
N THR A 299 -18.77 19.10 23.20
CA THR A 299 -18.72 17.69 23.61
C THR A 299 -20.10 17.04 23.59
N GLY A 300 -20.21 15.87 23.02
CA GLY A 300 -21.44 15.08 22.90
C GLY A 300 -22.48 15.62 21.91
N LEU A 301 -22.11 16.63 21.08
CA LEU A 301 -23.03 17.15 20.05
C LEU A 301 -23.40 16.03 19.06
N ALA A 302 -24.69 15.85 18.80
CA ALA A 302 -25.15 15.01 17.71
C ALA A 302 -25.00 15.74 16.36
N ALA A 303 -24.72 14.97 15.29
CA ALA A 303 -24.67 15.54 13.94
C ALA A 303 -26.02 16.07 13.50
N SER A 304 -26.03 17.10 12.67
CA SER A 304 -27.24 17.70 12.10
C SER A 304 -27.75 16.97 10.87
N ARG A 305 -26.83 16.44 10.04
CA ARG A 305 -27.13 15.79 8.75
C ARG A 305 -26.30 14.51 8.57
N VAL A 306 -26.80 13.64 7.69
CA VAL A 306 -26.09 12.42 7.26
C VAL A 306 -26.04 12.33 5.74
N LEU A 307 -24.90 11.83 5.19
CA LEU A 307 -24.73 11.48 3.77
C LEU A 307 -24.43 10.00 3.66
N GLY A 308 -24.69 9.42 2.51
CA GLY A 308 -24.26 8.06 2.17
C GLY A 308 -25.28 6.98 2.53
N ILE A 309 -26.42 7.32 3.10
CA ILE A 309 -27.42 6.35 3.56
C ILE A 309 -28.57 6.25 2.56
N VAL A 310 -28.80 5.02 2.10
CA VAL A 310 -29.92 4.65 1.23
C VAL A 310 -31.08 4.08 2.06
N VAL A 311 -32.28 4.57 1.83
CA VAL A 311 -33.52 3.98 2.38
C VAL A 311 -34.33 3.39 1.23
N ASN A 312 -34.65 2.11 1.34
CA ASN A 312 -35.57 1.44 0.43
C ASN A 312 -37.02 1.71 0.86
N VAL A 313 -37.80 2.25 -0.06
CA VAL A 313 -39.22 2.57 0.20
C VAL A 313 -40.08 1.34 -0.05
N GLN A 314 -40.90 0.95 0.92
CA GLN A 314 -41.80 -0.18 0.76
C GLN A 314 -42.73 0.03 -0.45
N GLY A 315 -42.85 -1.00 -1.29
CA GLY A 315 -43.67 -0.96 -2.51
C GLY A 315 -42.94 -0.37 -3.73
N GLN A 316 -41.70 0.07 -3.59
CA GLN A 316 -40.83 0.46 -4.71
C GLN A 316 -39.74 -0.61 -4.94
N PRO A 317 -39.26 -0.77 -6.17
CA PRO A 317 -38.09 -1.61 -6.43
C PRO A 317 -36.90 -1.14 -5.56
N PRO A 318 -36.11 -2.06 -4.96
CA PRO A 318 -34.94 -1.67 -4.20
C PRO A 318 -33.94 -0.93 -5.09
N ARG A 319 -33.34 0.12 -4.56
CA ARG A 319 -32.26 0.84 -5.26
C ARG A 319 -31.04 -0.08 -5.42
N PRO A 320 -30.26 0.06 -6.50
CA PRO A 320 -28.96 -0.57 -6.58
C PRO A 320 -28.13 -0.28 -5.32
N PRO A 321 -27.29 -1.22 -4.84
CA PRO A 321 -26.49 -0.98 -3.63
C PRO A 321 -25.53 0.20 -3.79
N VAL A 322 -24.95 0.37 -4.96
CA VAL A 322 -24.12 1.54 -5.32
C VAL A 322 -24.97 2.47 -6.18
N ASN A 323 -25.17 3.69 -5.73
CA ASN A 323 -25.99 4.71 -6.39
C ASN A 323 -25.61 6.13 -5.93
N GLU A 324 -26.36 7.14 -6.36
CA GLU A 324 -26.11 8.54 -6.01
C GLU A 324 -26.30 8.90 -4.53
N PHE A 325 -26.99 8.07 -3.77
CA PHE A 325 -27.24 8.28 -2.33
C PHE A 325 -26.33 7.44 -1.43
N SER A 326 -25.65 6.40 -1.98
CA SER A 326 -24.86 5.47 -1.17
C SER A 326 -23.41 5.91 -1.02
N LEU A 327 -22.83 5.59 0.14
CA LEU A 327 -21.39 5.48 0.37
C LEU A 327 -21.11 4.10 0.99
N GLU A 328 -19.98 3.50 0.64
CA GLU A 328 -19.58 2.21 1.20
C GLU A 328 -18.49 2.38 2.27
N THR A 329 -17.43 3.12 1.95
CA THR A 329 -16.31 3.32 2.87
C THR A 329 -15.67 4.68 2.61
N PRO A 330 -16.16 5.75 3.23
CA PRO A 330 -15.59 7.08 3.10
C PRO A 330 -14.27 7.17 3.90
N GLU A 331 -13.13 7.06 3.21
CA GLU A 331 -11.81 7.12 3.83
C GLU A 331 -11.01 8.40 3.52
N GLY A 332 -11.53 9.25 2.65
CA GLY A 332 -10.97 10.56 2.37
C GLY A 332 -12.08 11.57 2.06
N MET A 333 -11.84 12.82 2.41
CA MET A 333 -12.73 13.93 2.07
C MET A 333 -11.95 15.21 1.87
N PHE A 334 -12.46 16.06 1.02
CA PHE A 334 -11.99 17.44 0.88
C PHE A 334 -13.13 18.35 0.47
N VAL A 335 -12.96 19.64 0.71
CA VAL A 335 -13.90 20.67 0.27
C VAL A 335 -13.21 21.56 -0.74
N PHE A 336 -13.87 21.79 -1.86
CA PHE A 336 -13.40 22.70 -2.89
C PHE A 336 -14.59 23.53 -3.42
N ASN A 337 -14.44 24.87 -3.44
CA ASN A 337 -15.52 25.80 -3.81
C ASN A 337 -16.84 25.49 -3.08
N ASN A 338 -16.75 25.26 -1.79
CA ASN A 338 -17.88 24.93 -0.91
C ASN A 338 -18.63 23.62 -1.24
N GLN A 339 -18.11 22.80 -2.16
CA GLN A 339 -18.63 21.48 -2.48
C GLN A 339 -17.83 20.42 -1.75
N VAL A 340 -18.51 19.38 -1.27
CA VAL A 340 -17.91 18.27 -0.54
C VAL A 340 -17.62 17.13 -1.48
N TYR A 341 -16.38 16.65 -1.48
CA TYR A 341 -15.94 15.49 -2.23
C TYR A 341 -15.61 14.37 -1.24
N VAL A 342 -16.16 13.20 -1.48
CA VAL A 342 -15.95 12.02 -0.63
C VAL A 342 -15.26 10.93 -1.44
N VAL A 343 -14.12 10.47 -0.94
CA VAL A 343 -13.39 9.33 -1.49
C VAL A 343 -14.02 8.05 -0.93
N ASP A 344 -14.75 7.33 -1.78
CA ASP A 344 -15.49 6.12 -1.45
C ASP A 344 -14.66 4.89 -1.86
N THR A 345 -13.84 4.44 -0.94
CA THR A 345 -12.68 3.55 -1.17
C THR A 345 -13.07 2.19 -1.75
N LEU A 346 -14.02 1.47 -1.14
CA LEU A 346 -14.35 0.10 -1.57
C LEU A 346 -15.04 0.04 -2.93
N VAL A 347 -15.66 1.12 -3.35
CA VAL A 347 -16.31 1.23 -4.67
C VAL A 347 -15.50 2.05 -5.67
N ASN A 348 -14.23 2.33 -5.33
CA ASN A 348 -13.23 2.84 -6.27
C ASN A 348 -13.62 4.15 -6.96
N ARG A 349 -14.21 5.11 -6.20
CA ARG A 349 -14.70 6.37 -6.75
C ARG A 349 -14.50 7.56 -5.82
N ILE A 350 -14.62 8.76 -6.38
CA ILE A 350 -14.85 9.98 -5.64
C ILE A 350 -16.22 10.49 -6.05
N VAL A 351 -17.07 10.85 -5.10
CA VAL A 351 -18.37 11.48 -5.36
C VAL A 351 -18.36 12.91 -4.85
N ARG A 352 -19.07 13.80 -5.57
CA ARG A 352 -19.21 15.21 -5.23
C ARG A 352 -20.64 15.52 -4.85
N TYR A 353 -20.81 16.24 -3.77
CA TYR A 353 -22.08 16.80 -3.31
C TYR A 353 -22.10 18.32 -3.54
N ASP A 354 -23.30 18.86 -3.82
CA ASP A 354 -23.53 20.30 -3.89
C ASP A 354 -23.20 20.98 -2.56
N PRO A 355 -23.05 22.33 -2.50
CA PRO A 355 -22.89 23.06 -1.26
C PRO A 355 -24.01 22.75 -0.27
N PHE A 356 -23.68 22.67 1.02
CA PHE A 356 -24.59 22.30 2.10
C PHE A 356 -25.90 23.13 2.07
N GLU A 357 -25.82 24.41 1.77
CA GLU A 357 -26.95 25.34 1.72
C GLU A 357 -28.00 24.98 0.65
N SER A 358 -27.62 24.22 -0.35
CA SER A 358 -28.50 23.77 -1.43
C SER A 358 -29.17 22.43 -1.18
N TRP A 359 -28.82 21.74 -0.08
CA TRP A 359 -29.38 20.43 0.21
C TRP A 359 -30.84 20.55 0.63
N ALA A 360 -31.70 19.71 0.05
CA ALA A 360 -33.09 19.58 0.47
C ALA A 360 -33.16 19.20 1.95
N GLU A 361 -34.27 19.54 2.59
CA GLU A 361 -34.54 19.11 3.96
C GLU A 361 -34.47 17.59 4.07
N GLU A 362 -33.91 17.12 5.17
CA GLU A 362 -33.83 15.70 5.47
C GLU A 362 -35.23 15.13 5.77
N SER A 363 -35.51 13.98 5.16
CA SER A 363 -36.71 13.21 5.47
C SER A 363 -36.37 11.75 5.76
N VAL A 364 -37.31 11.02 6.38
CA VAL A 364 -37.11 9.57 6.64
C VAL A 364 -36.91 8.79 5.35
N LEU A 365 -37.53 9.22 4.25
CA LEU A 365 -37.44 8.55 2.95
C LEU A 365 -36.21 8.97 2.14
N VAL A 366 -35.70 10.17 2.37
CA VAL A 366 -34.52 10.74 1.69
C VAL A 366 -33.64 11.41 2.75
N PRO A 367 -32.90 10.61 3.54
CA PRO A 367 -32.06 11.16 4.61
C PRO A 367 -30.77 11.81 4.08
N SER A 368 -30.28 11.35 2.92
CA SER A 368 -29.04 11.82 2.32
C SER A 368 -29.32 12.65 1.06
N PRO A 369 -28.64 13.78 0.86
CA PRO A 369 -28.64 14.44 -0.44
C PRO A 369 -27.98 13.52 -1.49
N PRO A 370 -28.37 13.60 -2.77
CA PRO A 370 -27.73 12.84 -3.83
C PRO A 370 -26.36 13.44 -4.19
N ALA A 371 -25.39 12.57 -4.50
CA ALA A 371 -24.18 12.97 -5.18
C ALA A 371 -24.51 13.48 -6.59
N ARG A 372 -23.78 14.49 -7.07
CA ARG A 372 -24.02 15.15 -8.35
C ARG A 372 -22.99 14.82 -9.42
N ALA A 373 -21.87 14.25 -9.01
CA ALA A 373 -20.83 13.81 -9.93
C ALA A 373 -20.07 12.63 -9.33
N VAL A 374 -19.48 11.83 -10.21
CA VAL A 374 -18.60 10.73 -9.86
C VAL A 374 -17.32 10.81 -10.68
N PHE A 375 -16.20 10.45 -10.06
CA PHE A 375 -14.88 10.40 -10.66
C PHE A 375 -14.24 9.05 -10.33
N GLY A 376 -13.41 8.53 -11.25
CA GLY A 376 -12.83 7.19 -11.11
C GLY A 376 -13.73 6.08 -11.63
N GLN A 377 -15.02 6.35 -11.87
CA GLN A 377 -16.00 5.44 -12.45
C GLN A 377 -16.71 6.12 -13.64
N PRO A 378 -17.30 5.35 -14.58
CA PRO A 378 -18.03 5.93 -15.71
C PRO A 378 -19.37 6.56 -15.30
N ASP A 379 -20.01 6.06 -14.25
CA ASP A 379 -21.29 6.50 -13.71
C ASP A 379 -21.43 6.23 -12.22
N LEU A 380 -22.52 6.69 -11.60
CA LEU A 380 -22.80 6.57 -10.16
C LEU A 380 -23.17 5.15 -9.71
N LEU A 381 -23.42 4.22 -10.62
CA LEU A 381 -23.78 2.83 -10.35
C LEU A 381 -22.57 1.89 -10.45
N SER A 382 -21.51 2.33 -11.09
CA SER A 382 -20.29 1.56 -11.32
C SER A 382 -19.35 1.60 -10.11
N PHE A 383 -18.65 0.47 -9.87
CA PHE A 383 -17.80 0.32 -8.68
C PHE A 383 -16.54 -0.55 -8.88
N ARG A 384 -16.28 -1.01 -10.11
CA ARG A 384 -15.15 -1.93 -10.34
C ARG A 384 -13.80 -1.22 -10.25
N ALA A 385 -12.80 -1.90 -9.68
CA ALA A 385 -11.42 -1.43 -9.69
C ALA A 385 -10.98 -1.06 -11.11
N ASN A 386 -10.32 0.08 -11.26
CA ASN A 386 -9.85 0.58 -12.56
C ASN A 386 -10.95 0.59 -13.65
N ARG A 387 -12.21 0.88 -13.28
CA ARG A 387 -13.41 0.84 -14.18
C ARG A 387 -13.66 -0.53 -14.81
N GLY A 388 -13.19 -1.61 -14.19
CA GLY A 388 -13.20 -2.95 -14.77
C GLY A 388 -12.11 -3.17 -15.83
N GLY A 389 -11.24 -2.19 -16.02
CA GLY A 389 -10.07 -2.28 -16.89
C GLY A 389 -8.97 -3.13 -16.27
N ARG A 390 -8.14 -3.72 -17.11
CA ARG A 390 -7.03 -4.59 -16.72
C ARG A 390 -5.81 -3.81 -16.19
N SER A 391 -5.70 -2.54 -16.53
CA SER A 391 -4.63 -1.65 -16.11
C SER A 391 -5.18 -0.39 -15.47
N ALA A 392 -4.40 0.24 -14.62
CA ALA A 392 -4.65 1.58 -14.12
C ALA A 392 -4.61 2.58 -15.28
N THR A 393 -5.30 3.72 -15.15
CA THR A 393 -5.29 4.83 -16.10
C THR A 393 -5.21 6.16 -15.36
N ASP A 394 -5.12 7.26 -16.10
CA ASP A 394 -5.18 8.63 -15.56
C ASP A 394 -6.55 9.01 -14.98
N SER A 395 -7.58 8.21 -15.25
CA SER A 395 -8.98 8.52 -14.89
C SER A 395 -9.66 7.40 -14.12
N SER A 396 -8.92 6.38 -13.68
CA SER A 396 -9.44 5.24 -12.94
C SER A 396 -8.71 5.06 -11.61
N PHE A 397 -9.42 4.49 -10.62
CA PHE A 397 -8.89 4.29 -9.27
C PHE A 397 -9.04 2.83 -8.81
N PHE A 398 -8.16 2.44 -7.88
CA PHE A 398 -8.30 1.20 -7.14
C PHE A 398 -8.06 1.45 -5.65
N ARG A 399 -9.13 1.37 -4.84
CA ARG A 399 -9.16 1.70 -3.41
C ARG A 399 -8.46 3.04 -3.11
N PRO A 400 -8.91 4.13 -3.71
CA PRO A 400 -8.40 5.44 -3.36
C PRO A 400 -8.71 5.73 -1.89
N THR A 401 -7.87 6.48 -1.19
CA THR A 401 -8.02 6.66 0.25
C THR A 401 -8.03 8.12 0.68
N ASN A 402 -6.91 8.80 0.69
CA ASN A 402 -6.78 10.15 1.18
C ASN A 402 -6.56 11.14 0.03
N ALA A 403 -7.00 12.36 0.22
CA ALA A 403 -6.88 13.41 -0.76
C ALA A 403 -6.59 14.78 -0.11
N ALA A 404 -5.78 15.60 -0.77
CA ALA A 404 -5.49 16.96 -0.37
C ALA A 404 -5.46 17.88 -1.59
N VAL A 405 -5.85 19.15 -1.41
CA VAL A 405 -5.96 20.13 -2.49
C VAL A 405 -5.02 21.31 -2.24
N VAL A 406 -4.29 21.71 -3.29
CA VAL A 406 -3.55 22.98 -3.33
C VAL A 406 -3.88 23.72 -4.61
N GLY A 407 -4.42 24.93 -4.47
CA GLY A 407 -4.93 25.68 -5.64
C GLY A 407 -6.02 24.89 -6.35
N THR A 408 -5.75 24.52 -7.58
CA THR A 408 -6.64 23.68 -8.41
C THR A 408 -6.10 22.26 -8.64
N ASP A 409 -5.06 21.85 -7.94
CA ASP A 409 -4.48 20.50 -8.04
C ASP A 409 -4.95 19.65 -6.85
N LEU A 410 -5.62 18.53 -7.13
CA LEU A 410 -5.95 17.47 -6.17
C LEU A 410 -4.83 16.44 -6.16
N TYR A 411 -4.34 16.11 -4.98
CA TYR A 411 -3.41 15.01 -4.72
C TYR A 411 -4.17 13.85 -4.11
N LEU A 412 -4.25 12.71 -4.82
CA LEU A 412 -5.05 11.55 -4.44
C LEU A 412 -4.16 10.33 -4.22
N CYS A 413 -4.23 9.73 -3.04
CA CYS A 413 -3.66 8.40 -2.79
C CYS A 413 -4.53 7.34 -3.46
N ASP A 414 -4.10 6.80 -4.60
CA ASP A 414 -4.70 5.66 -5.30
C ASP A 414 -4.04 4.38 -4.80
N SER A 415 -4.41 3.98 -3.57
CA SER A 415 -3.61 3.15 -2.66
C SER A 415 -3.34 1.75 -3.18
N ALA A 416 -4.33 1.06 -3.75
CA ALA A 416 -4.15 -0.29 -4.29
C ALA A 416 -3.53 -0.31 -5.70
N ASN A 417 -3.39 0.85 -6.34
CA ASN A 417 -2.53 1.06 -7.50
C ASN A 417 -1.13 1.57 -7.09
N HIS A 418 -0.83 1.62 -5.79
CA HIS A 418 0.49 1.99 -5.24
C HIS A 418 1.05 3.31 -5.79
N ARG A 419 0.19 4.34 -5.90
CA ARG A 419 0.55 5.63 -6.52
C ARG A 419 -0.17 6.81 -5.88
N LEU A 420 0.42 7.99 -6.04
CA LEU A 420 -0.22 9.28 -5.81
C LEU A 420 -0.51 9.93 -7.16
N LEU A 421 -1.75 10.31 -7.39
CA LEU A 421 -2.18 11.03 -8.60
C LEU A 421 -2.29 12.53 -8.34
N VAL A 422 -1.88 13.35 -9.31
CA VAL A 422 -2.16 14.78 -9.33
C VAL A 422 -3.19 15.06 -10.41
N ILE A 423 -4.37 15.50 -9.96
CA ILE A 423 -5.58 15.62 -10.75
C ILE A 423 -6.01 17.09 -10.78
N PRO A 424 -6.02 17.78 -11.93
CA PRO A 424 -6.51 19.15 -12.02
C PRO A 424 -8.03 19.20 -11.74
N ILE A 425 -8.46 20.25 -11.02
CA ILE A 425 -9.88 20.58 -10.81
C ILE A 425 -10.23 21.73 -11.74
N SER A 426 -11.21 21.54 -12.62
CA SER A 426 -11.73 22.56 -13.52
C SER A 426 -13.24 22.61 -13.43
N SER A 427 -13.82 23.79 -13.18
CA SER A 427 -15.27 23.99 -13.02
C SER A 427 -15.92 22.96 -12.07
N ASN A 428 -15.26 22.69 -10.93
CA ASN A 428 -15.65 21.70 -9.92
C ASN A 428 -15.65 20.23 -10.40
N ASN A 429 -15.05 19.93 -11.55
CA ASN A 429 -14.87 18.57 -12.03
C ASN A 429 -13.40 18.16 -11.93
N LEU A 430 -13.17 16.90 -11.58
CA LEU A 430 -11.85 16.30 -11.61
C LEU A 430 -11.53 15.90 -13.05
N MET A 431 -10.42 16.42 -13.56
CA MET A 431 -9.91 16.09 -14.89
C MET A 431 -9.08 14.80 -14.83
N PRO A 432 -8.66 14.22 -15.97
CA PRO A 432 -7.66 13.16 -15.98
C PRO A 432 -6.39 13.59 -15.23
N ALA A 433 -5.74 12.67 -14.52
CA ALA A 433 -4.51 12.95 -13.82
C ALA A 433 -3.40 13.36 -14.80
N VAL A 434 -2.64 14.37 -14.42
CA VAL A 434 -1.54 14.91 -15.24
C VAL A 434 -0.17 14.47 -14.76
N ARG A 435 -0.07 14.00 -13.52
CA ARG A 435 1.17 13.51 -12.91
C ARG A 435 0.90 12.31 -12.02
N VAL A 436 1.89 11.43 -11.91
CA VAL A 436 1.90 10.28 -11.01
C VAL A 436 3.21 10.22 -10.23
N GLN A 437 3.12 9.97 -8.94
CA GLN A 437 4.26 9.64 -8.07
C GLN A 437 4.08 8.22 -7.54
N GLY A 438 5.19 7.53 -7.30
CA GLY A 438 5.18 6.13 -6.86
C GLY A 438 5.19 5.10 -8.00
N GLN A 439 4.99 5.55 -9.24
CA GLN A 439 5.05 4.74 -10.45
C GLN A 439 5.75 5.51 -11.57
N LEU A 440 6.33 4.80 -12.53
CA LEU A 440 7.00 5.41 -13.70
C LEU A 440 6.02 5.94 -14.74
N GLY A 441 4.75 5.54 -14.71
CA GLY A 441 3.72 5.96 -15.64
C GLY A 441 2.32 5.66 -15.14
N MET A 442 1.30 6.22 -15.82
CA MET A 442 -0.11 6.17 -15.42
C MET A 442 -0.71 4.76 -15.44
N THR A 443 -0.12 3.84 -16.20
CA THR A 443 -0.65 2.49 -16.40
C THR A 443 -0.03 1.46 -15.45
N TYR A 444 1.02 1.81 -14.73
CA TYR A 444 1.69 0.93 -13.78
C TYR A 444 1.05 1.01 -12.39
N ASN A 445 1.03 -0.12 -11.69
CA ASN A 445 0.42 -0.26 -10.37
C ASN A 445 1.11 -1.33 -9.52
N SER A 446 2.39 -1.58 -9.74
CA SER A 446 3.15 -2.53 -8.94
C SER A 446 3.39 -2.02 -7.52
N ARG A 447 3.38 -2.94 -6.56
CA ARG A 447 3.90 -2.67 -5.22
C ARG A 447 5.40 -2.43 -5.32
N ASN A 448 5.84 -1.26 -4.89
CA ASN A 448 7.21 -0.81 -5.09
C ASN A 448 7.62 -0.79 -6.58
N LEU A 449 8.89 -0.65 -6.89
CA LEU A 449 9.36 -0.46 -8.26
C LEU A 449 9.71 -1.80 -8.93
N ILE A 450 9.24 -2.00 -10.16
CA ILE A 450 9.58 -3.12 -11.03
C ILE A 450 10.32 -2.56 -12.26
N GLU A 451 11.58 -2.99 -12.47
CA GLU A 451 12.42 -2.57 -13.61
C GLU A 451 13.11 -3.72 -14.34
N GLY A 452 13.03 -4.95 -13.81
CA GLY A 452 13.68 -6.14 -14.37
C GLY A 452 15.03 -6.49 -13.74
N ARG A 453 15.28 -6.04 -12.52
CA ARG A 453 16.45 -6.37 -11.70
C ARG A 453 16.10 -6.80 -10.27
N GLU A 454 14.89 -6.60 -9.85
CA GLU A 454 14.33 -7.00 -8.56
C GLU A 454 13.64 -8.36 -8.65
N LEU A 455 13.46 -9.01 -7.49
CA LEU A 455 12.77 -10.29 -7.38
C LEU A 455 11.70 -10.23 -6.29
N PHE A 456 10.56 -10.83 -6.58
CA PHE A 456 9.48 -11.06 -5.64
C PHE A 456 9.20 -12.57 -5.54
N THR A 457 9.81 -13.24 -4.58
CA THR A 457 9.76 -14.69 -4.41
C THR A 457 8.82 -15.17 -3.31
N VAL A 458 8.22 -14.25 -2.53
CA VAL A 458 7.22 -14.56 -1.50
C VAL A 458 5.82 -14.39 -2.08
N THR A 459 5.11 -15.47 -2.33
CA THR A 459 3.82 -15.46 -3.03
C THR A 459 2.60 -15.63 -2.12
N GLY A 460 2.79 -15.86 -0.82
CA GLY A 460 1.71 -15.99 0.13
C GLY A 460 2.17 -16.43 1.52
N LEU A 461 1.22 -16.46 2.45
CA LEU A 461 1.36 -17.07 3.76
C LEU A 461 0.46 -18.30 3.82
N LEU A 462 1.01 -19.44 4.21
CA LEU A 462 0.23 -20.60 4.62
C LEU A 462 -0.15 -20.43 6.09
N ASP A 463 -1.44 -20.29 6.36
CA ASP A 463 -1.97 -20.39 7.71
C ASP A 463 -1.86 -21.85 8.18
N LEU A 464 -0.96 -22.10 9.13
CA LEU A 464 -0.88 -23.40 9.76
C LEU A 464 -1.94 -23.50 10.87
N PRO A 465 -2.52 -24.70 11.12
CA PRO A 465 -3.59 -24.91 12.13
C PRO A 465 -3.24 -24.44 13.55
N ASN A 466 -1.95 -24.22 13.84
CA ASN A 466 -1.45 -23.80 15.15
C ASN A 466 -1.09 -22.29 15.20
N GLY A 467 -1.56 -21.46 14.29
CA GLY A 467 -1.34 -20.01 14.28
C GLY A 467 0.06 -19.58 13.85
N GLY A 468 0.89 -20.49 13.35
CA GLY A 468 2.18 -20.18 12.75
C GLY A 468 2.05 -19.98 11.25
N GLY A 469 2.03 -18.74 10.75
CA GLY A 469 2.10 -18.47 9.32
C GLY A 469 3.44 -18.91 8.73
N ARG A 470 3.42 -19.71 7.64
CA ARG A 470 4.62 -20.04 6.87
C ARG A 470 4.58 -19.31 5.54
N ALA A 471 5.63 -18.55 5.24
CA ALA A 471 5.77 -17.93 3.92
C ALA A 471 5.83 -19.02 2.82
N ILE A 472 4.99 -18.89 1.81
CA ILE A 472 5.13 -19.68 0.58
C ILE A 472 6.25 -19.00 -0.21
N LEU A 473 7.43 -19.62 -0.16
CA LEU A 473 8.56 -19.20 -0.97
C LEU A 473 8.45 -19.89 -2.32
N SER A 474 8.49 -19.12 -3.39
CA SER A 474 8.50 -19.63 -4.74
C SER A 474 9.56 -18.92 -5.55
N GLY A 475 10.24 -19.65 -6.39
CA GLY A 475 11.30 -19.17 -7.25
C GLY A 475 12.15 -20.31 -7.73
N GLY A 476 12.61 -20.25 -8.97
CA GLY A 476 13.48 -21.24 -9.57
C GLY A 476 14.65 -20.55 -10.24
N VAL A 477 15.76 -21.26 -10.36
CA VAL A 477 16.92 -20.81 -11.10
C VAL A 477 17.45 -21.93 -11.99
N THR A 478 17.84 -21.61 -13.23
CA THR A 478 18.48 -22.56 -14.13
C THR A 478 19.52 -21.88 -15.00
N ILE A 479 20.51 -22.66 -15.42
CA ILE A 479 21.58 -22.20 -16.32
C ILE A 479 21.52 -22.96 -17.64
N ASP A 480 21.31 -22.23 -18.72
CA ASP A 480 21.46 -22.76 -20.09
C ASP A 480 22.93 -22.81 -20.45
N ARG A 481 23.45 -24.03 -20.53
CA ARG A 481 24.84 -24.32 -20.89
C ARG A 481 25.02 -24.64 -22.38
N THR A 482 23.98 -24.53 -23.18
CA THR A 482 24.03 -24.74 -24.62
C THR A 482 24.65 -23.55 -25.38
N SER A 483 24.70 -22.40 -24.68
CA SER A 483 25.32 -21.17 -25.18
C SER A 483 26.69 -20.90 -24.52
N SER A 484 27.53 -20.15 -25.20
CA SER A 484 28.79 -19.63 -24.67
C SER A 484 28.83 -18.11 -24.86
N PRO A 485 28.78 -17.31 -23.80
CA PRO A 485 28.71 -17.69 -22.38
C PRO A 485 27.39 -18.37 -22.00
N PRO A 486 27.36 -19.13 -20.89
CA PRO A 486 26.11 -19.73 -20.38
C PRO A 486 25.11 -18.65 -19.93
N ARG A 487 23.84 -18.90 -20.17
CA ARG A 487 22.74 -17.96 -19.83
C ARG A 487 22.11 -18.32 -18.47
N LEU A 488 21.64 -17.32 -17.73
CA LEU A 488 20.96 -17.51 -16.46
C LEU A 488 19.46 -17.16 -16.62
N TYR A 489 18.59 -18.00 -16.05
CA TYR A 489 17.16 -17.69 -15.91
C TYR A 489 16.76 -17.77 -14.43
N VAL A 490 15.94 -16.82 -14.00
CA VAL A 490 15.43 -16.72 -12.62
C VAL A 490 13.92 -16.52 -12.66
N ALA A 491 13.18 -17.35 -11.92
CA ALA A 491 11.75 -17.17 -11.76
C ALA A 491 11.47 -16.08 -10.72
N ASP A 492 10.87 -15.00 -11.18
CA ASP A 492 10.37 -13.87 -10.40
C ASP A 492 8.86 -14.06 -10.17
N SER A 493 8.55 -15.02 -9.31
CA SER A 493 7.23 -15.65 -9.21
C SER A 493 6.12 -14.68 -8.85
N GLY A 494 6.32 -13.80 -7.86
CA GLY A 494 5.33 -12.82 -7.43
C GLY A 494 5.08 -11.69 -8.44
N ASN A 495 6.03 -11.48 -9.38
CA ASN A 495 5.87 -10.58 -10.51
C ASN A 495 5.43 -11.31 -11.79
N ASN A 496 5.05 -12.57 -11.69
CA ASN A 496 4.49 -13.36 -12.80
C ASN A 496 5.39 -13.38 -14.06
N ARG A 497 6.73 -13.54 -13.87
CA ARG A 497 7.70 -13.48 -14.98
C ARG A 497 8.95 -14.31 -14.72
N ILE A 498 9.74 -14.49 -15.78
CA ILE A 498 11.11 -15.03 -15.72
C ILE A 498 12.07 -13.95 -16.20
N LEU A 499 13.13 -13.71 -15.45
CA LEU A 499 14.25 -12.85 -15.83
C LEU A 499 15.33 -13.70 -16.50
N GLY A 500 15.80 -13.29 -17.69
CA GLY A 500 16.88 -13.95 -18.41
C GLY A 500 18.10 -13.03 -18.58
N PHE A 501 19.29 -13.55 -18.23
CA PHE A 501 20.58 -12.87 -18.35
C PHE A 501 21.48 -13.59 -19.34
N ALA A 502 22.05 -12.85 -20.30
CA ALA A 502 22.80 -13.39 -21.41
C ALA A 502 24.13 -14.03 -20.99
N ASN A 503 24.71 -13.65 -19.86
CA ASN A 503 25.98 -14.18 -19.36
C ASN A 503 25.92 -14.41 -17.84
N ALA A 504 25.68 -15.67 -17.45
CA ALA A 504 25.63 -16.08 -16.05
C ALA A 504 26.95 -15.83 -15.27
N LEU A 505 28.08 -15.71 -15.96
CA LEU A 505 29.39 -15.56 -15.31
C LEU A 505 29.71 -14.12 -14.93
N THR A 506 29.04 -13.13 -15.53
CA THR A 506 29.37 -11.70 -15.34
C THR A 506 28.25 -10.87 -14.72
N VAL A 507 27.04 -11.43 -14.56
CA VAL A 507 25.91 -10.72 -13.93
C VAL A 507 26.31 -10.19 -12.55
N LYS A 508 26.02 -8.91 -12.29
CA LYS A 508 26.34 -8.19 -11.06
C LYS A 508 25.06 -7.83 -10.29
N PRO A 509 25.16 -7.52 -9.00
CA PRO A 509 24.06 -6.94 -8.25
C PRO A 509 23.50 -5.68 -8.93
N GLY A 510 22.19 -5.65 -9.15
CA GLY A 510 21.51 -4.51 -9.79
C GLY A 510 21.54 -4.50 -11.33
N ASP A 511 22.12 -5.51 -11.99
CA ASP A 511 22.04 -5.63 -13.45
C ASP A 511 20.60 -5.88 -13.89
N LEU A 512 20.18 -5.19 -14.94
CA LEU A 512 18.89 -5.41 -15.60
C LEU A 512 18.92 -6.73 -16.39
N ALA A 513 17.80 -7.46 -16.35
CA ALA A 513 17.66 -8.64 -17.21
C ALA A 513 17.68 -8.24 -18.69
N ASP A 514 18.34 -9.07 -19.51
CA ASP A 514 18.43 -8.90 -20.96
C ASP A 514 17.11 -9.23 -21.65
N ILE A 515 16.35 -10.21 -21.12
CA ILE A 515 15.03 -10.59 -21.61
C ILE A 515 14.06 -10.79 -20.44
N ILE A 516 12.78 -10.50 -20.69
CA ILE A 516 11.67 -10.75 -19.78
C ILE A 516 10.72 -11.73 -20.46
N ILE A 517 10.32 -12.81 -19.76
CA ILE A 517 9.34 -13.79 -20.23
C ILE A 517 8.14 -13.73 -19.31
N GLY A 518 6.91 -13.76 -19.85
CA GLY A 518 5.68 -13.71 -19.07
C GLY A 518 5.07 -12.33 -18.96
N GLN A 519 5.78 -11.26 -19.35
CA GLN A 519 5.31 -9.88 -19.31
C GLN A 519 5.51 -9.16 -20.65
N ALA A 520 4.70 -8.14 -20.90
CA ALA A 520 4.81 -7.31 -22.11
C ALA A 520 6.05 -6.40 -22.08
N ASP A 521 6.47 -5.99 -20.89
CA ASP A 521 7.62 -5.13 -20.65
C ASP A 521 8.28 -5.44 -19.29
N ARG A 522 9.38 -4.75 -18.98
CA ARG A 522 10.13 -4.94 -17.73
C ARG A 522 9.49 -4.29 -16.50
N PHE A 523 8.52 -3.40 -16.69
CA PHE A 523 7.88 -2.63 -15.62
C PHE A 523 6.56 -3.25 -15.15
N SER A 524 6.13 -4.33 -15.80
CA SER A 524 4.87 -5.04 -15.54
C SER A 524 5.09 -6.31 -14.73
N GLY A 525 4.11 -6.63 -13.85
CA GLY A 525 4.03 -7.87 -13.08
C GLY A 525 2.63 -8.46 -13.07
N VAL A 526 1.84 -8.21 -14.11
CA VAL A 526 0.41 -8.57 -14.18
C VAL A 526 0.22 -10.06 -14.46
N VAL A 527 -0.86 -10.63 -13.93
CA VAL A 527 -1.22 -12.05 -14.14
C VAL A 527 -1.56 -12.28 -15.61
N ASN A 528 -1.01 -13.34 -16.20
CA ASN A 528 -1.30 -13.75 -17.59
C ASN A 528 -1.16 -12.60 -18.61
N SER A 529 -0.08 -11.82 -18.50
CA SER A 529 0.15 -10.65 -19.35
C SER A 529 -0.08 -10.93 -20.85
N PRO A 530 -0.76 -10.05 -21.59
CA PRO A 530 -1.26 -8.73 -21.17
C PRO A 530 -2.66 -8.76 -20.53
N ALA A 531 -3.24 -9.93 -20.26
CA ALA A 531 -4.63 -10.06 -19.83
C ALA A 531 -4.92 -9.42 -18.47
N ASN A 532 -3.98 -9.49 -17.51
CA ASN A 532 -4.16 -9.11 -16.11
C ASN A 532 -5.42 -9.75 -15.48
N ASP A 533 -5.63 -11.03 -15.79
CA ASP A 533 -6.78 -11.81 -15.37
C ASP A 533 -6.36 -13.26 -15.17
N ALA A 534 -6.64 -13.83 -13.99
CA ALA A 534 -6.24 -15.18 -13.61
C ALA A 534 -6.97 -16.27 -14.44
N ASP A 535 -8.11 -15.94 -15.03
CA ASP A 535 -8.95 -16.86 -15.81
C ASP A 535 -8.76 -16.72 -17.33
N VAL A 536 -7.99 -15.72 -17.77
CA VAL A 536 -7.71 -15.48 -19.19
C VAL A 536 -6.28 -15.91 -19.52
N LEU A 537 -6.12 -17.18 -19.90
CA LEU A 537 -4.82 -17.76 -20.27
C LEU A 537 -4.45 -17.42 -21.72
N ASN A 538 -3.16 -17.45 -21.99
CA ASN A 538 -2.57 -17.25 -23.32
C ASN A 538 -1.19 -17.94 -23.39
N ASP A 539 -0.50 -17.83 -24.52
CA ASP A 539 0.81 -18.44 -24.74
C ASP A 539 1.98 -17.52 -24.36
N THR A 540 1.72 -16.31 -23.83
CA THR A 540 2.75 -15.33 -23.51
C THR A 540 2.86 -15.03 -22.02
N GLY A 541 1.72 -15.01 -21.30
CA GLY A 541 1.64 -14.64 -19.89
C GLY A 541 1.84 -15.81 -18.95
N LEU A 542 2.27 -15.49 -17.73
CA LEU A 542 2.49 -16.43 -16.63
C LEU A 542 1.67 -16.02 -15.41
N PHE A 543 1.39 -17.00 -14.55
CA PHE A 543 0.83 -16.77 -13.22
C PHE A 543 1.59 -17.57 -12.18
N ASN A 544 2.31 -16.86 -11.30
CA ASN A 544 3.10 -17.44 -10.23
C ASN A 544 4.01 -18.59 -10.72
N PRO A 545 4.91 -18.36 -11.69
CA PRO A 545 5.82 -19.37 -12.17
C PRO A 545 6.81 -19.77 -11.07
N THR A 546 7.10 -21.08 -10.92
CA THR A 546 7.98 -21.59 -9.85
C THR A 546 9.20 -22.35 -10.40
N GLY A 547 9.02 -23.63 -10.79
CA GLY A 547 10.10 -24.44 -11.29
C GLY A 547 10.48 -24.08 -12.73
N ILE A 548 11.78 -23.95 -13.00
CA ILE A 548 12.30 -23.72 -14.33
C ILE A 548 13.50 -24.64 -14.62
N ILE A 549 13.62 -25.09 -15.85
CA ILE A 549 14.76 -25.89 -16.31
C ILE A 549 15.02 -25.63 -17.79
N THR A 550 16.27 -25.75 -18.21
CA THR A 550 16.68 -25.72 -19.62
C THR A 550 16.99 -27.14 -20.12
N ASP A 551 16.56 -27.46 -21.33
CA ASP A 551 16.90 -28.72 -21.98
C ASP A 551 18.20 -28.65 -22.79
N ALA A 552 18.65 -29.80 -23.35
CA ALA A 552 19.85 -29.90 -24.14
C ALA A 552 19.80 -29.11 -25.47
N GLN A 553 18.67 -28.62 -25.90
CA GLN A 553 18.47 -27.77 -27.07
C GLN A 553 18.42 -26.28 -26.71
N GLY A 554 18.50 -25.90 -25.41
CA GLY A 554 18.42 -24.53 -24.94
C GLY A 554 16.99 -23.99 -24.83
N ASN A 555 15.97 -24.86 -24.87
CA ASN A 555 14.61 -24.46 -24.60
C ASN A 555 14.40 -24.30 -23.09
N LEU A 556 13.62 -23.30 -22.69
CA LEU A 556 13.25 -23.08 -21.29
C LEU A 556 11.87 -23.70 -21.03
N TRP A 557 11.80 -24.56 -20.01
CA TRP A 557 10.56 -25.14 -19.49
C TRP A 557 10.20 -24.44 -18.19
N VAL A 558 8.94 -24.03 -18.06
CA VAL A 558 8.44 -23.24 -16.94
C VAL A 558 7.23 -23.92 -16.34
N ALA A 559 7.29 -24.24 -15.05
CA ALA A 559 6.10 -24.60 -14.27
C ALA A 559 5.30 -23.32 -14.00
N ASP A 560 4.26 -23.10 -14.79
CA ASP A 560 3.31 -21.97 -14.66
C ASP A 560 2.23 -22.35 -13.63
N THR A 561 2.66 -22.34 -12.35
CA THR A 561 2.00 -23.00 -11.22
C THR A 561 0.61 -22.46 -10.96
N GLY A 562 0.41 -21.14 -11.01
CA GLY A 562 -0.89 -20.51 -10.80
C GLY A 562 -1.91 -20.85 -11.89
N ASN A 563 -1.44 -21.34 -13.03
CA ASN A 563 -2.27 -21.79 -14.15
C ASN A 563 -2.37 -23.33 -14.27
N GLY A 564 -1.69 -24.10 -13.42
CA GLY A 564 -1.70 -25.56 -13.42
C GLY A 564 -1.16 -26.18 -14.70
N ARG A 565 -0.07 -25.60 -15.30
CA ARG A 565 0.48 -26.07 -16.57
C ARG A 565 2.01 -25.93 -16.61
N VAL A 566 2.64 -26.62 -17.56
CA VAL A 566 4.05 -26.41 -17.90
C VAL A 566 4.13 -25.85 -19.32
N LEU A 567 4.90 -24.78 -19.50
CA LEU A 567 5.12 -24.14 -20.79
C LEU A 567 6.58 -24.34 -21.25
N ARG A 568 6.76 -24.56 -22.58
CA ARG A 568 8.07 -24.54 -23.21
C ARG A 568 8.24 -23.30 -24.06
N PHE A 569 9.25 -22.50 -23.75
CA PHE A 569 9.72 -21.37 -24.56
C PHE A 569 10.93 -21.85 -25.37
N ALA A 570 10.79 -21.87 -26.69
CA ALA A 570 11.86 -22.34 -27.57
C ALA A 570 12.97 -21.30 -27.61
N ARG A 571 14.16 -21.65 -27.09
CA ARG A 571 15.39 -20.84 -27.12
C ARG A 571 15.11 -19.33 -26.90
N PRO A 572 14.71 -18.89 -25.70
CA PRO A 572 14.14 -17.55 -25.50
C PRO A 572 15.01 -16.40 -25.99
N PHE A 573 16.32 -16.50 -25.88
CA PHE A 573 17.26 -15.47 -26.36
C PHE A 573 17.33 -15.35 -27.90
N ASP A 574 16.84 -16.34 -28.61
CA ASP A 574 16.82 -16.35 -30.09
C ASP A 574 15.45 -15.88 -30.62
N GLN A 575 14.46 -15.68 -29.75
CA GLN A 575 13.16 -15.08 -30.11
C GLN A 575 13.28 -13.56 -30.29
N PRO A 576 12.40 -12.92 -31.10
CA PRO A 576 12.35 -11.47 -31.26
C PRO A 576 12.16 -10.75 -29.90
N ARG A 577 12.90 -9.67 -29.67
CA ARG A 577 12.88 -8.90 -28.41
C ARG A 577 11.92 -7.69 -28.44
N ASP A 578 11.37 -7.39 -29.61
CA ASP A 578 10.41 -6.32 -29.86
C ASP A 578 8.96 -6.69 -29.52
N ARG A 579 8.75 -7.92 -29.08
CA ARG A 579 7.44 -8.45 -28.69
C ARG A 579 7.58 -9.43 -27.53
N GLN A 580 6.45 -9.68 -26.86
CA GLN A 580 6.37 -10.63 -25.76
C GLN A 580 6.75 -12.05 -26.24
N GLN A 581 7.57 -12.75 -25.46
CA GLN A 581 8.02 -14.12 -25.74
C GLN A 581 6.82 -15.08 -25.72
N ARG A 582 6.78 -16.04 -26.68
CA ARG A 582 5.67 -16.97 -26.83
C ARG A 582 6.11 -18.40 -26.53
N ALA A 583 5.28 -19.11 -25.75
CA ALA A 583 5.45 -20.53 -25.54
C ALA A 583 5.14 -21.31 -26.82
N SER A 584 5.90 -22.36 -27.06
CA SER A 584 5.77 -23.22 -28.24
C SER A 584 5.08 -24.56 -27.94
N LEU A 585 4.90 -24.88 -26.64
CA LEU A 585 4.25 -26.13 -26.18
C LEU A 585 3.66 -25.92 -24.78
N VAL A 586 2.53 -26.56 -24.52
CA VAL A 586 1.90 -26.64 -23.20
C VAL A 586 1.71 -28.11 -22.80
N ILE A 587 1.95 -28.40 -21.51
CA ILE A 587 1.67 -29.69 -20.87
C ILE A 587 0.71 -29.42 -19.70
N GLY A 588 -0.23 -30.35 -19.47
CA GLY A 588 -1.24 -30.26 -18.41
C GLY A 588 -2.57 -29.67 -18.88
N GLN A 589 -2.58 -29.04 -20.05
CA GLN A 589 -3.77 -28.41 -20.65
C GLN A 589 -3.87 -28.83 -22.12
N SER A 590 -5.07 -28.82 -22.69
CA SER A 590 -5.29 -29.19 -24.09
C SER A 590 -4.82 -28.13 -25.10
N ASN A 591 -4.74 -26.86 -24.65
CA ASN A 591 -4.18 -25.74 -25.41
C ASN A 591 -3.80 -24.58 -24.46
N PHE A 592 -3.25 -23.48 -25.01
CA PHE A 592 -2.75 -22.35 -24.22
C PHE A 592 -3.83 -21.51 -23.52
N ASN A 593 -5.09 -21.60 -23.93
CA ASN A 593 -6.16 -20.71 -23.49
C ASN A 593 -7.14 -21.36 -22.50
N ILE A 594 -6.93 -22.64 -22.16
CA ILE A 594 -7.80 -23.40 -21.26
C ILE A 594 -7.11 -23.58 -19.91
N LYS A 595 -7.84 -23.29 -18.83
CA LYS A 595 -7.46 -23.63 -17.46
C LYS A 595 -8.36 -24.79 -17.00
N LEU A 596 -7.76 -25.92 -16.68
CA LEU A 596 -8.45 -27.01 -16.00
C LEU A 596 -8.33 -26.75 -14.50
N THR A 597 -9.44 -26.54 -13.83
CA THR A 597 -9.55 -26.37 -12.38
C THR A 597 -9.56 -27.72 -11.68
#